data_192fb04570c5ba274bce1ed7ca959107
#
_entry.id   192fb04570c5ba274bce1ed7ca959107
#
_cell.length_a   1.000
_cell.length_b   1.000
_cell.length_c   1.000
_cell.angle_alpha   90.00
_cell.angle_beta   90.00
_cell.angle_gamma   90.00
#
_symmetry.space_group_name_H-M   'P 1'
#
loop_
_entity.id
_entity.type
_entity.pdbx_description
1 polymer ?
#
loop_
_entity_poly.entity_id
_entity_poly.type
_entity_poly.pdbx_seq_one_letter_code
_entity_poly.pdbx_strand_id
1 'polypeptide(L)'
;NPAYPDLRDILRQRTHHISELPVDDGGLILEDDVLRESDLVFITPSHQCPTTCTMPASRRRQLLDLASKHDLLVIEDDYEFEMNFLESATPALKSLDDEGRVIYVGSLSKSVFPGLRLGYLVAPEGLIAEARALRHLMLRHPPGHAQRTLAYFMALGHYDAQIRRLRRHLASRRSVLQAAMDKHNLFSQTGSHFGGTSFWVNGPKWLDSRKLAEKALEKGVL
;
A
#
# COMPACT_ATOMS: atom_id res chain seq x y z
N ASN A 1 12.78 1.09 -4.58
CA ASN A 1 12.88 2.39 -3.96
C ASN A 1 12.47 3.44 -4.98
N PRO A 2 11.60 4.40 -4.64
CA PRO A 2 11.14 4.77 -3.31
C PRO A 2 10.13 3.79 -2.70
N ALA A 3 10.04 3.78 -1.35
CA ALA A 3 9.11 2.98 -0.57
C ALA A 3 8.75 3.69 0.74
N TYR A 4 7.77 3.13 1.48
CA TYR A 4 7.31 3.69 2.75
C TYR A 4 8.44 3.72 3.80
N PRO A 5 8.85 4.91 4.29
CA PRO A 5 10.06 5.04 5.11
C PRO A 5 10.00 4.27 6.43
N ASP A 6 8.88 4.35 7.16
CA ASP A 6 8.74 3.75 8.48
C ASP A 6 8.90 2.22 8.44
N LEU A 7 8.40 1.58 7.36
CA LEU A 7 8.61 0.15 7.18
C LEU A 7 10.09 -0.18 7.00
N ARG A 8 10.78 0.57 6.13
CA ARG A 8 12.22 0.38 5.90
C ARG A 8 13.01 0.50 7.21
N ASP A 9 12.65 1.48 8.03
CA ASP A 9 13.32 1.70 9.31
C ASP A 9 13.01 0.58 10.33
N ILE A 10 11.80 0.01 10.31
CA ILE A 10 11.45 -1.19 11.10
C ILE A 10 12.26 -2.40 10.63
N LEU A 11 12.32 -2.63 9.32
CA LEU A 11 13.06 -3.75 8.75
C LEU A 11 14.55 -3.66 9.08
N ARG A 12 15.16 -2.48 8.98
CA ARG A 12 16.58 -2.27 9.36
C ARG A 12 16.92 -2.67 10.78
N GLN A 13 15.94 -2.63 11.69
CA GLN A 13 16.15 -3.05 13.07
C GLN A 13 16.01 -4.56 13.28
N ARG A 14 15.47 -5.29 12.31
CA ARG A 14 15.08 -6.70 12.45
C ARG A 14 15.72 -7.64 11.45
N THR A 15 16.28 -7.12 10.35
CA THR A 15 16.90 -7.90 9.28
C THR A 15 18.38 -7.61 9.17
N HIS A 16 19.16 -8.59 8.73
CA HIS A 16 20.60 -8.45 8.52
C HIS A 16 20.92 -7.71 7.23
N HIS A 17 20.08 -7.85 6.21
CA HIS A 17 20.29 -7.26 4.90
C HIS A 17 18.95 -6.78 4.31
N ILE A 18 18.99 -5.63 3.62
CA ILE A 18 17.88 -5.09 2.85
C ILE A 18 18.38 -4.68 1.48
N SER A 19 17.84 -5.31 0.45
CA SER A 19 18.02 -4.90 -0.94
C SER A 19 16.88 -4.00 -1.38
N GLU A 20 17.22 -2.85 -1.96
CA GLU A 20 16.24 -1.89 -2.45
C GLU A 20 16.08 -2.04 -3.96
N LEU A 21 14.97 -2.60 -4.41
CA LEU A 21 14.64 -2.74 -5.81
C LEU A 21 14.04 -1.45 -6.40
N PRO A 22 14.32 -1.11 -7.65
CA PRO A 22 13.76 0.06 -8.33
C PRO A 22 12.27 -0.11 -8.65
N VAL A 23 11.59 1.00 -8.91
CA VAL A 23 10.18 1.10 -9.25
C VAL A 23 10.03 1.84 -10.57
N ASP A 24 9.19 1.33 -11.45
CA ASP A 24 8.74 1.98 -12.70
C ASP A 24 7.23 2.28 -12.66
N ASP A 25 6.64 2.64 -13.81
CA ASP A 25 5.22 2.94 -13.94
C ASP A 25 4.30 1.71 -13.68
N GLY A 26 4.86 0.50 -13.68
CA GLY A 26 4.17 -0.74 -13.29
C GLY A 26 4.50 -1.21 -11.86
N GLY A 27 5.09 -0.35 -11.02
CA GLY A 27 5.48 -0.68 -9.65
C GLY A 27 6.87 -1.34 -9.55
N LEU A 28 7.05 -2.26 -8.62
CA LEU A 28 8.33 -2.92 -8.38
C LEU A 28 8.87 -3.59 -9.64
N ILE A 29 10.12 -3.30 -10.02
CA ILE A 29 10.87 -4.02 -11.06
C ILE A 29 11.39 -5.33 -10.45
N LEU A 30 11.10 -6.44 -11.13
CA LEU A 30 11.46 -7.78 -10.66
C LEU A 30 12.87 -8.14 -11.17
N GLU A 31 13.85 -8.07 -10.30
CA GLU A 31 15.23 -8.48 -10.57
C GLU A 31 15.45 -9.88 -10.03
N ASP A 32 15.51 -10.88 -10.92
CA ASP A 32 15.58 -12.33 -10.57
C ASP A 32 16.74 -12.65 -9.64
N ASP A 33 17.91 -12.06 -9.87
CA ASP A 33 19.10 -12.28 -9.05
C ASP A 33 18.94 -11.78 -7.61
N VAL A 34 18.31 -10.63 -7.42
CA VAL A 34 18.06 -10.07 -6.08
C VAL A 34 16.97 -10.87 -5.37
N LEU A 35 15.92 -11.25 -6.08
CA LEU A 35 14.81 -12.05 -5.51
C LEU A 35 15.26 -13.45 -5.11
N ARG A 36 16.18 -14.06 -5.87
CA ARG A 36 16.77 -15.37 -5.55
C ARG A 36 17.55 -15.38 -4.23
N GLU A 37 18.18 -14.25 -3.87
CA GLU A 37 18.97 -14.10 -2.64
C GLU A 37 18.16 -13.56 -1.46
N SER A 38 16.84 -13.42 -1.64
CA SER A 38 15.94 -12.84 -0.64
C SER A 38 15.04 -13.90 -0.02
N ASP A 39 14.80 -13.82 1.29
CA ASP A 39 13.81 -14.65 1.98
C ASP A 39 12.40 -14.06 1.85
N LEU A 40 12.31 -12.73 1.72
CA LEU A 40 11.05 -12.00 1.77
C LEU A 40 11.10 -10.74 0.89
N VAL A 41 10.03 -10.46 0.16
CA VAL A 41 9.81 -9.19 -0.53
C VAL A 41 8.58 -8.47 0.00
N PHE A 42 8.72 -7.16 0.24
CA PHE A 42 7.62 -6.29 0.62
C PHE A 42 7.19 -5.43 -0.56
N ILE A 43 5.88 -5.40 -0.85
CA ILE A 43 5.30 -4.66 -1.97
C ILE A 43 3.99 -3.98 -1.59
N THR A 44 3.65 -2.92 -2.32
CA THR A 44 2.35 -2.23 -2.30
C THR A 44 1.75 -2.25 -3.72
N PRO A 45 1.27 -3.41 -4.21
CA PRO A 45 1.02 -3.60 -5.64
C PRO A 45 -0.24 -2.93 -6.17
N SER A 46 -1.23 -2.67 -5.32
CA SER A 46 -2.46 -1.99 -5.72
C SER A 46 -2.27 -0.50 -5.87
N HIS A 47 -1.46 0.10 -5.01
CA HIS A 47 -1.14 1.52 -4.99
C HIS A 47 0.25 1.72 -4.39
N GLN A 48 1.25 1.70 -5.25
CA GLN A 48 2.64 1.79 -4.81
C GLN A 48 2.88 3.07 -4.01
N CYS A 49 3.43 2.93 -2.82
CA CYS A 49 3.79 4.06 -1.98
C CYS A 49 5.28 4.43 -2.18
N PRO A 50 5.59 5.66 -2.63
CA PRO A 50 4.70 6.81 -2.83
C PRO A 50 4.32 7.08 -4.30
N THR A 51 4.79 6.30 -5.28
CA THR A 51 4.69 6.63 -6.71
C THR A 51 3.28 6.48 -7.29
N THR A 52 2.35 5.92 -6.51
CA THR A 52 0.94 5.72 -6.88
C THR A 52 0.70 4.77 -8.05
N CYS A 53 1.72 4.06 -8.53
CA CYS A 53 1.62 3.11 -9.63
C CYS A 53 0.85 1.85 -9.21
N THR A 54 0.14 1.23 -10.15
CA THR A 54 -0.53 -0.05 -9.94
C THR A 54 0.22 -1.16 -10.67
N MET A 55 0.57 -2.23 -9.96
CA MET A 55 1.24 -3.37 -10.56
C MET A 55 0.29 -4.14 -11.47
N PRO A 56 0.60 -4.30 -12.77
CA PRO A 56 -0.27 -4.98 -13.72
C PRO A 56 -0.36 -6.48 -13.43
N ALA A 57 -1.47 -7.11 -13.84
CA ALA A 57 -1.74 -8.53 -13.58
C ALA A 57 -0.63 -9.47 -14.12
N SER A 58 0.01 -9.13 -15.23
CA SER A 58 1.15 -9.90 -15.77
C SER A 58 2.34 -9.91 -14.82
N ARG A 59 2.70 -8.75 -14.24
CA ARG A 59 3.82 -8.64 -13.28
C ARG A 59 3.47 -9.30 -11.94
N ARG A 60 2.20 -9.27 -11.52
CA ARG A 60 1.73 -10.01 -10.32
C ARG A 60 1.95 -11.52 -10.49
N ARG A 61 1.59 -12.08 -11.64
CA ARG A 61 1.83 -13.51 -11.95
C ARG A 61 3.34 -13.82 -11.98
N GLN A 62 4.11 -13.01 -12.69
CA GLN A 62 5.57 -13.16 -12.72
C GLN A 62 6.21 -13.15 -11.33
N LEU A 63 5.74 -12.29 -10.43
CA LEU A 63 6.23 -12.27 -9.04
C LEU A 63 5.86 -13.56 -8.29
N LEU A 64 4.65 -14.10 -8.48
CA LEU A 64 4.27 -15.37 -7.87
C LEU A 64 5.10 -16.54 -8.41
N ASP A 65 5.37 -16.58 -9.72
CA ASP A 65 6.25 -17.57 -10.34
C ASP A 65 7.67 -17.52 -9.76
N LEU A 66 8.21 -16.30 -9.56
CA LEU A 66 9.53 -16.11 -8.94
C LEU A 66 9.51 -16.47 -7.45
N ALA A 67 8.43 -16.15 -6.74
CA ALA A 67 8.27 -16.52 -5.34
C ALA A 67 8.24 -18.05 -5.16
N SER A 68 7.55 -18.75 -6.05
CA SER A 68 7.56 -20.22 -6.09
C SER A 68 8.95 -20.77 -6.41
N LYS A 69 9.58 -20.24 -7.45
CA LYS A 69 10.90 -20.69 -7.93
C LYS A 69 12.01 -20.55 -6.88
N HIS A 70 11.99 -19.48 -6.10
CA HIS A 70 13.05 -19.11 -5.15
C HIS A 70 12.69 -19.33 -3.67
N ASP A 71 11.56 -19.97 -3.38
CA ASP A 71 11.05 -20.17 -2.02
C ASP A 71 10.89 -18.88 -1.21
N LEU A 72 10.47 -17.81 -1.90
CA LEU A 72 10.36 -16.45 -1.40
C LEU A 72 8.98 -16.19 -0.82
N LEU A 73 8.88 -15.49 0.32
CA LEU A 73 7.63 -14.96 0.84
C LEU A 73 7.37 -13.54 0.33
N VAL A 74 6.11 -13.21 0.12
CA VAL A 74 5.67 -11.88 -0.33
C VAL A 74 4.77 -11.25 0.71
N ILE A 75 5.11 -10.08 1.23
CA ILE A 75 4.19 -9.24 2.00
C ILE A 75 3.53 -8.26 1.04
N GLU A 76 2.23 -8.42 0.84
CA GLU A 76 1.38 -7.51 0.10
C GLU A 76 0.72 -6.53 1.08
N ASP A 77 1.19 -5.28 1.13
CA ASP A 77 0.55 -4.21 1.91
C ASP A 77 -0.44 -3.45 1.03
N ASP A 78 -1.72 -3.64 1.31
CA ASP A 78 -2.83 -3.03 0.58
C ASP A 78 -3.54 -2.00 1.46
N TYR A 79 -2.83 -0.92 1.73
CA TYR A 79 -3.19 0.07 2.75
C TYR A 79 -4.39 0.97 2.38
N GLU A 80 -4.81 1.01 1.11
CA GLU A 80 -5.94 1.84 0.65
C GLU A 80 -6.75 1.21 -0.50
N PHE A 81 -6.87 -0.11 -0.53
CA PHE A 81 -7.59 -0.87 -1.57
C PHE A 81 -8.99 -0.31 -1.87
N GLU A 82 -9.73 0.08 -0.84
CA GLU A 82 -11.07 0.63 -0.97
C GLU A 82 -11.12 1.97 -1.72
N MET A 83 -9.98 2.66 -1.85
CA MET A 83 -9.89 3.97 -2.54
C MET A 83 -9.70 3.83 -4.06
N ASN A 84 -9.89 2.65 -4.61
CA ASN A 84 -9.96 2.45 -6.04
C ASN A 84 -11.30 2.98 -6.59
N PHE A 85 -11.26 4.01 -7.43
CA PHE A 85 -12.46 4.65 -8.00
C PHE A 85 -12.28 5.14 -9.44
N LEU A 86 -11.13 4.94 -10.06
CA LEU A 86 -10.89 5.35 -11.47
C LEU A 86 -11.18 4.20 -12.44
N GLU A 87 -10.72 3.00 -12.13
CA GLU A 87 -10.89 1.81 -12.99
C GLU A 87 -11.34 0.60 -12.17
N SER A 88 -11.56 -0.52 -12.84
CA SER A 88 -11.82 -1.80 -12.17
C SER A 88 -10.64 -2.22 -11.31
N ALA A 89 -10.91 -2.66 -10.10
CA ALA A 89 -9.87 -3.12 -9.19
C ALA A 89 -9.11 -4.31 -9.77
N THR A 90 -7.79 -4.23 -9.77
CA THR A 90 -6.94 -5.39 -10.04
C THR A 90 -7.03 -6.34 -8.85
N PRO A 91 -7.26 -7.66 -9.06
CA PRO A 91 -7.29 -8.61 -7.96
C PRO A 91 -6.03 -8.54 -7.10
N ALA A 92 -6.16 -8.63 -5.78
CA ALA A 92 -5.03 -8.70 -4.87
C ALA A 92 -4.09 -9.84 -5.26
N LEU A 93 -2.79 -9.67 -5.02
CA LEU A 93 -1.82 -10.74 -5.27
C LEU A 93 -2.17 -11.99 -4.46
N LYS A 94 -2.62 -11.79 -3.20
CA LYS A 94 -3.10 -12.87 -2.34
C LYS A 94 -4.23 -13.69 -2.95
N SER A 95 -5.10 -13.08 -3.74
CA SER A 95 -6.20 -13.79 -4.40
C SER A 95 -5.75 -14.67 -5.59
N LEU A 96 -4.51 -14.50 -6.04
CA LEU A 96 -3.87 -15.27 -7.10
C LEU A 96 -2.86 -16.29 -6.56
N ASP A 97 -2.67 -16.34 -5.24
CA ASP A 97 -1.69 -17.14 -4.53
C ASP A 97 -2.26 -18.52 -4.19
N ASP A 98 -1.94 -19.52 -4.98
CA ASP A 98 -2.37 -20.91 -4.76
C ASP A 98 -1.41 -21.69 -3.84
N GLU A 99 -0.19 -21.18 -3.60
CA GLU A 99 0.86 -21.87 -2.83
C GLU A 99 1.01 -21.36 -1.38
N GLY A 100 0.25 -20.34 -0.99
CA GLY A 100 0.31 -19.79 0.37
C GLY A 100 1.56 -18.93 0.66
N ARG A 101 2.19 -18.36 -0.38
CA ARG A 101 3.41 -17.55 -0.28
C ARG A 101 3.15 -16.07 0.02
N VAL A 102 1.92 -15.62 -0.18
CA VAL A 102 1.56 -14.21 0.04
C VAL A 102 0.95 -14.01 1.42
N ILE A 103 1.49 -13.05 2.14
CA ILE A 103 0.99 -12.52 3.40
C ILE A 103 0.33 -11.19 3.08
N TYR A 104 -1.01 -11.15 3.11
CA TYR A 104 -1.76 -9.93 2.82
C TYR A 104 -1.98 -9.11 4.10
N VAL A 105 -1.68 -7.82 4.03
CA VAL A 105 -1.88 -6.85 5.10
C VAL A 105 -2.89 -5.80 4.65
N GLY A 106 -4.02 -5.72 5.34
CA GLY A 106 -5.05 -4.72 5.10
C GLY A 106 -5.17 -3.72 6.25
N SER A 107 -5.49 -2.48 5.92
CA SER A 107 -5.64 -1.39 6.89
C SER A 107 -7.04 -0.78 6.83
N LEU A 108 -7.61 -0.47 7.99
CA LEU A 108 -8.90 0.23 8.11
C LEU A 108 -8.72 1.73 8.42
N SER A 109 -7.47 2.18 8.50
CA SER A 109 -7.15 3.57 8.83
C SER A 109 -7.57 4.57 7.76
N LYS A 110 -7.56 4.17 6.50
CA LYS A 110 -7.96 5.03 5.36
C LYS A 110 -9.45 4.93 5.06
N SER A 111 -10.06 3.76 5.23
CA SER A 111 -11.45 3.49 4.89
C SER A 111 -12.43 3.91 5.98
N VAL A 112 -12.02 3.85 7.26
CA VAL A 112 -12.87 4.26 8.40
C VAL A 112 -12.34 5.54 9.02
N PHE A 113 -11.32 5.44 9.87
CA PHE A 113 -10.57 6.61 10.39
C PHE A 113 -9.23 6.16 11.04
N PRO A 114 -8.18 7.00 11.00
CA PRO A 114 -6.85 6.63 11.47
C PRO A 114 -6.79 6.24 12.95
N GLY A 115 -7.59 6.88 13.80
CA GLY A 115 -7.64 6.63 15.25
C GLY A 115 -8.21 5.26 15.64
N LEU A 116 -8.85 4.53 14.72
CA LEU A 116 -9.36 3.19 14.96
C LEU A 116 -8.26 2.17 15.29
N ARG A 117 -7.08 2.34 14.70
CA ARG A 117 -5.89 1.50 14.89
C ARG A 117 -6.16 0.01 14.71
N LEU A 118 -6.99 -0.35 13.74
CA LEU A 118 -7.26 -1.72 13.33
C LEU A 118 -6.77 -1.99 11.92
N GLY A 119 -6.23 -3.16 11.73
CA GLY A 119 -5.87 -3.77 10.47
C GLY A 119 -6.08 -5.28 10.56
N TYR A 120 -5.84 -5.99 9.49
CA TYR A 120 -5.97 -7.43 9.43
C TYR A 120 -4.85 -8.05 8.59
N LEU A 121 -4.58 -9.32 8.90
CA LEU A 121 -3.59 -10.13 8.23
C LEU A 121 -4.29 -11.37 7.66
N VAL A 122 -4.02 -11.69 6.40
CA VAL A 122 -4.47 -12.92 5.74
C VAL A 122 -3.23 -13.70 5.30
N ALA A 123 -3.02 -14.87 5.88
CA ALA A 123 -1.84 -15.69 5.65
C ALA A 123 -2.18 -17.17 5.96
N PRO A 124 -1.29 -18.12 5.65
CA PRO A 124 -1.45 -19.52 6.04
C PRO A 124 -1.68 -19.69 7.55
N GLU A 125 -2.46 -20.70 7.94
CA GLU A 125 -2.91 -20.91 9.32
C GLU A 125 -1.75 -20.99 10.32
N GLY A 126 -0.66 -21.68 9.97
CA GLY A 126 0.53 -21.79 10.82
C GLY A 126 1.15 -20.42 11.14
N LEU A 127 1.30 -19.55 10.12
CA LEU A 127 1.83 -18.22 10.32
C LEU A 127 0.89 -17.36 11.19
N ILE A 128 -0.42 -17.48 10.98
CA ILE A 128 -1.43 -16.77 11.81
C ILE A 128 -1.38 -17.22 13.26
N ALA A 129 -1.18 -18.52 13.52
CA ALA A 129 -1.03 -19.05 14.88
C ALA A 129 0.18 -18.43 15.59
N GLU A 130 1.34 -18.41 14.93
CA GLU A 130 2.57 -17.81 15.45
C GLU A 130 2.42 -16.29 15.65
N ALA A 131 1.84 -15.58 14.68
CA ALA A 131 1.59 -14.14 14.80
C ALA A 131 0.66 -13.81 15.98
N ARG A 132 -0.36 -14.64 16.24
CA ARG A 132 -1.25 -14.49 17.40
C ARG A 132 -0.53 -14.75 18.72
N ALA A 133 0.32 -15.78 18.78
CA ALA A 133 1.13 -16.09 19.96
C ALA A 133 2.09 -14.93 20.28
N LEU A 134 2.82 -14.44 19.30
CA LEU A 134 3.72 -13.29 19.45
C LEU A 134 2.96 -12.03 19.88
N ARG A 135 1.84 -11.74 19.25
CA ARG A 135 1.00 -10.60 19.62
C ARG A 135 0.50 -10.71 21.06
N HIS A 136 0.11 -11.90 21.49
CA HIS A 136 -0.34 -12.13 22.87
C HIS A 136 0.75 -11.77 23.89
N LEU A 137 1.98 -12.09 23.57
CA LEU A 137 3.13 -11.74 24.44
C LEU A 137 3.40 -10.23 24.46
N MET A 138 3.25 -9.55 23.32
CA MET A 138 3.56 -8.12 23.20
C MET A 138 2.43 -7.21 23.72
N LEU A 139 1.19 -7.47 23.32
CA LEU A 139 0.04 -6.56 23.47
C LEU A 139 -1.20 -7.24 24.05
N ARG A 140 -1.13 -8.51 24.44
CA ARG A 140 -2.25 -9.35 24.84
C ARG A 140 -3.24 -9.58 23.69
N HIS A 141 -4.26 -8.75 23.57
CA HIS A 141 -5.29 -8.84 22.53
C HIS A 141 -5.61 -7.46 21.98
N PRO A 142 -6.15 -7.39 20.76
CA PRO A 142 -6.60 -6.11 20.18
C PRO A 142 -7.75 -5.52 21.01
N PRO A 143 -7.99 -4.18 20.92
CA PRO A 143 -9.10 -3.53 21.62
C PRO A 143 -10.46 -4.13 21.26
N GLY A 144 -11.08 -4.89 22.17
CA GLY A 144 -12.32 -5.64 21.89
C GLY A 144 -13.50 -4.74 21.54
N HIS A 145 -13.62 -3.57 22.18
CA HIS A 145 -14.67 -2.60 21.87
C HIS A 145 -14.55 -2.06 20.44
N ALA A 146 -13.35 -1.68 20.01
CA ALA A 146 -13.12 -1.19 18.64
C ALA A 146 -13.44 -2.27 17.61
N GLN A 147 -13.03 -3.52 17.83
CA GLN A 147 -13.36 -4.63 16.94
C GLN A 147 -14.88 -4.89 16.86
N ARG A 148 -15.57 -4.91 17.99
CA ARG A 148 -17.02 -5.12 18.03
C ARG A 148 -17.78 -3.96 17.36
N THR A 149 -17.37 -2.72 17.61
CA THR A 149 -17.95 -1.55 16.94
C THR A 149 -17.79 -1.64 15.43
N LEU A 150 -16.58 -1.98 14.96
CA LEU A 150 -16.33 -2.18 13.54
C LEU A 150 -17.18 -3.34 12.96
N ALA A 151 -17.29 -4.46 13.67
CA ALA A 151 -18.11 -5.59 13.24
C ALA A 151 -19.59 -5.19 13.05
N TYR A 152 -20.17 -4.43 13.98
CA TYR A 152 -21.51 -3.91 13.82
C TYR A 152 -21.62 -2.88 12.69
N PHE A 153 -20.62 -2.01 12.55
CA PHE A 153 -20.56 -1.02 11.46
C PHE A 153 -20.57 -1.69 10.08
N MET A 154 -19.87 -2.81 9.94
CA MET A 154 -19.91 -3.64 8.74
C MET A 154 -21.24 -4.41 8.58
N ALA A 155 -21.66 -5.11 9.62
CA ALA A 155 -22.87 -5.95 9.57
C ALA A 155 -24.15 -5.16 9.26
N LEU A 156 -24.23 -3.90 9.68
CA LEU A 156 -25.33 -2.99 9.41
C LEU A 156 -25.23 -2.26 8.05
N GLY A 157 -24.21 -2.56 7.23
CA GLY A 157 -24.00 -1.96 5.91
C GLY A 157 -23.44 -0.52 5.92
N HIS A 158 -23.10 0.00 7.09
CA HIS A 158 -22.55 1.36 7.20
C HIS A 158 -21.17 1.49 6.59
N TYR A 159 -20.36 0.42 6.63
CA TYR A 159 -19.05 0.37 5.99
C TYR A 159 -19.15 0.59 4.47
N ASP A 160 -20.01 -0.16 3.80
CA ASP A 160 -20.20 -0.05 2.36
C ASP A 160 -20.73 1.33 1.94
N ALA A 161 -21.66 1.87 2.74
CA ALA A 161 -22.17 3.23 2.54
C ALA A 161 -21.07 4.28 2.69
N GLN A 162 -20.20 4.11 3.70
CA GLN A 162 -19.03 4.97 3.92
C GLN A 162 -18.04 4.91 2.75
N ILE A 163 -17.69 3.72 2.27
CA ILE A 163 -16.78 3.55 1.14
C ILE A 163 -17.33 4.20 -0.13
N ARG A 164 -18.63 3.98 -0.45
CA ARG A 164 -19.28 4.63 -1.61
C ARG A 164 -19.24 6.16 -1.51
N ARG A 165 -19.48 6.70 -0.32
CA ARG A 165 -19.41 8.16 -0.07
C ARG A 165 -17.98 8.68 -0.24
N LEU A 166 -17.02 7.98 0.36
CA LEU A 166 -15.61 8.36 0.35
C LEU A 166 -15.05 8.37 -1.07
N ARG A 167 -15.33 7.34 -1.87
CA ARG A 167 -14.93 7.27 -3.29
C ARG A 167 -15.45 8.47 -4.10
N ARG A 168 -16.73 8.85 -3.91
CA ARG A 168 -17.29 10.02 -4.61
C ARG A 168 -16.61 11.34 -4.19
N HIS A 169 -16.34 11.51 -2.91
CA HIS A 169 -15.64 12.71 -2.43
C HIS A 169 -14.19 12.76 -2.91
N LEU A 170 -13.48 11.65 -2.90
CA LEU A 170 -12.12 11.57 -3.40
C LEU A 170 -12.06 11.82 -4.91
N ALA A 171 -12.97 11.24 -5.69
CA ALA A 171 -13.06 11.52 -7.12
C ALA A 171 -13.26 13.01 -7.42
N SER A 172 -14.20 13.66 -6.70
CA SER A 172 -14.43 15.10 -6.84
C SER A 172 -13.21 15.94 -6.45
N ARG A 173 -12.56 15.62 -5.32
CA ARG A 173 -11.34 16.33 -4.89
C ARG A 173 -10.19 16.12 -5.85
N ARG A 174 -10.06 14.89 -6.38
CA ARG A 174 -9.03 14.57 -7.37
C ARG A 174 -9.22 15.40 -8.64
N SER A 175 -10.44 15.55 -9.17
CA SER A 175 -10.69 16.37 -10.36
C SER A 175 -10.33 17.84 -10.14
N VAL A 176 -10.63 18.40 -8.97
CA VAL A 176 -10.26 19.80 -8.63
C VAL A 176 -8.75 19.97 -8.55
N LEU A 177 -8.06 19.03 -7.87
CA LEU A 177 -6.61 19.06 -7.75
C LEU A 177 -5.93 18.86 -9.12
N GLN A 178 -6.42 17.92 -9.94
CA GLN A 178 -5.91 17.72 -11.30
C GLN A 178 -6.04 19.00 -12.15
N ALA A 179 -7.19 19.65 -12.14
CA ALA A 179 -7.39 20.91 -12.86
C ALA A 179 -6.46 22.03 -12.39
N ALA A 180 -6.19 22.09 -11.08
CA ALA A 180 -5.22 23.04 -10.53
C ALA A 180 -3.78 22.71 -10.97
N MET A 181 -3.40 21.44 -10.97
CA MET A 181 -2.10 20.97 -11.44
C MET A 181 -1.89 21.28 -12.94
N ASP A 182 -2.89 21.01 -13.77
CA ASP A 182 -2.86 21.30 -15.20
C ASP A 182 -2.70 22.79 -15.45
N LYS A 183 -3.44 23.63 -14.71
CA LYS A 183 -3.33 25.10 -14.77
C LYS A 183 -1.92 25.61 -14.46
N HIS A 184 -1.20 24.93 -13.59
CA HIS A 184 0.15 25.32 -13.16
C HIS A 184 1.26 24.51 -13.83
N ASN A 185 0.94 23.72 -14.87
CA ASN A 185 1.89 22.83 -15.55
C ASN A 185 2.63 21.86 -14.62
N LEU A 186 1.94 21.39 -13.59
CA LEU A 186 2.43 20.34 -12.70
C LEU A 186 1.91 19.00 -13.23
N PHE A 187 2.79 18.18 -13.74
CA PHE A 187 2.41 16.89 -14.33
C PHE A 187 2.46 15.80 -13.24
N SER A 188 1.32 15.14 -13.00
CA SER A 188 1.30 13.91 -12.25
C SER A 188 1.95 12.79 -13.07
N GLN A 189 2.55 11.80 -12.41
CA GLN A 189 2.97 10.60 -13.09
C GLN A 189 1.74 9.94 -13.74
N THR A 190 1.82 9.74 -15.05
CA THR A 190 0.79 9.05 -15.82
C THR A 190 0.89 7.57 -15.51
N GLY A 191 -0.06 6.97 -14.84
CA GLY A 191 -0.02 5.53 -14.54
C GLY A 191 -0.85 5.09 -13.35
N SER A 192 -1.40 6.03 -12.58
CA SER A 192 -2.33 5.67 -11.51
C SER A 192 -3.72 5.47 -12.09
N HIS A 193 -4.05 4.23 -12.39
CA HIS A 193 -5.41 3.80 -12.76
C HIS A 193 -6.29 3.58 -11.53
N PHE A 194 -5.71 3.62 -10.35
CA PHE A 194 -6.35 3.27 -9.09
C PHE A 194 -7.23 4.40 -8.52
N GLY A 195 -6.73 5.63 -8.51
CA GLY A 195 -7.34 6.77 -7.81
C GLY A 195 -6.55 7.13 -6.57
N GLY A 196 -6.87 6.53 -5.44
CA GLY A 196 -6.15 6.73 -4.17
C GLY A 196 -6.31 8.13 -3.57
N THR A 197 -5.56 8.38 -2.50
CA THR A 197 -5.61 9.64 -1.72
C THR A 197 -4.49 10.63 -2.06
N SER A 198 -3.58 10.28 -2.96
CA SER A 198 -2.39 11.06 -3.29
C SER A 198 -2.11 11.13 -4.78
N PHE A 199 -1.27 12.09 -5.16
CA PHE A 199 -0.65 12.21 -6.48
C PHE A 199 0.86 12.13 -6.33
N TRP A 200 1.50 11.49 -7.30
CA TRP A 200 2.94 11.56 -7.47
C TRP A 200 3.26 12.51 -8.61
N VAL A 201 4.05 13.54 -8.32
CA VAL A 201 4.45 14.56 -9.29
C VAL A 201 5.95 14.52 -9.49
N ASN A 202 6.38 14.31 -10.72
CA ASN A 202 7.79 14.36 -11.05
C ASN A 202 8.23 15.81 -11.25
N GLY A 203 9.17 16.26 -10.43
CA GLY A 203 9.83 17.55 -10.61
C GLY A 203 10.94 17.49 -11.67
N PRO A 204 11.36 18.63 -12.22
CA PRO A 204 12.53 18.70 -13.08
C PRO A 204 13.80 18.28 -12.31
N LYS A 205 14.80 17.75 -13.02
CA LYS A 205 16.03 17.18 -12.42
C LYS A 205 16.81 18.13 -11.50
N TRP A 206 16.66 19.45 -11.72
CA TRP A 206 17.32 20.47 -10.90
C TRP A 206 16.59 20.80 -9.60
N LEU A 207 15.37 20.30 -9.42
CA LEU A 207 14.52 20.59 -8.27
C LEU A 207 14.96 19.75 -7.06
N ASP A 208 15.37 20.43 -6.01
CA ASP A 208 15.56 19.83 -4.68
C ASP A 208 14.22 19.81 -3.93
N SER A 209 13.64 18.64 -3.79
CA SER A 209 12.33 18.48 -3.14
C SER A 209 12.33 18.85 -1.65
N ARG A 210 13.47 18.72 -0.95
CA ARG A 210 13.60 19.12 0.45
C ARG A 210 13.52 20.64 0.61
N LYS A 211 14.30 21.35 -0.23
CA LYS A 211 14.26 22.83 -0.25
C LYS A 211 12.87 23.35 -0.70
N LEU A 212 12.21 22.61 -1.60
CA LEU A 212 10.84 22.96 -1.98
C LEU A 212 9.88 22.80 -0.81
N ALA A 213 9.97 21.70 -0.05
CA ALA A 213 9.14 21.47 1.12
C ALA A 213 9.36 22.53 2.21
N GLU A 214 10.61 22.91 2.49
CA GLU A 214 10.94 23.99 3.42
C GLU A 214 10.29 25.31 3.00
N LYS A 215 10.42 25.70 1.74
CA LYS A 215 9.81 26.93 1.20
C LYS A 215 8.27 26.86 1.17
N ALA A 216 7.70 25.69 0.96
CA ALA A 216 6.25 25.48 1.02
C ALA A 216 5.74 25.68 2.45
N LEU A 217 6.45 25.13 3.42
CA LEU A 217 6.14 25.28 4.85
C LEU A 217 6.17 26.76 5.28
N GLU A 218 7.18 27.53 4.85
CA GLU A 218 7.27 28.98 5.09
C GLU A 218 6.04 29.74 4.57
N LYS A 219 5.36 29.20 3.54
CA LYS A 219 4.14 29.76 2.95
C LYS A 219 2.85 29.13 3.49
N GLY A 220 2.94 28.31 4.53
CA GLY A 220 1.79 27.65 5.14
C GLY A 220 1.25 26.45 4.36
N VAL A 221 2.04 25.87 3.45
CA VAL A 221 1.73 24.63 2.72
C VAL A 221 2.49 23.49 3.40
N LEU A 222 1.74 22.49 3.91
CA LEU A 222 2.26 21.31 4.61
C LEU A 222 2.32 20.11 3.67
#